data_a2bcddda3e798a4fdcc58d6ddae17bbd
#
_entry.id   a2bcddda3e798a4fdcc58d6ddae17bbd
#
_cell.length_a   1.000
_cell.length_b   1.000
_cell.length_c   1.000
_cell.angle_alpha   90.00
_cell.angle_beta   90.00
_cell.angle_gamma   90.00
#
_symmetry.space_group_name_H-M   'P 1'
#
loop_
_entity.id
_entity.type
_entity.pdbx_description
1 polymer ?
#
loop_
_entity_poly.entity_id
_entity_poly.type
_entity_poly.pdbx_seq_one_letter_code
_entity_poly.pdbx_strand_id
1 'polypeptide(L)'
;RAIILKARQQGISTYCAGRVFWKTYFTPHARSVVMAHDSATSDALFNMSRNIIRNMDSLYKPTELRSNAKEIVISSPHFKKDATGEKPVSSYRLYTAGSPEAGRGTTPTIAHLSEIAFWQHDEKILAGLFQGISEAPGTEVILESTANGAQGEFYRLWRGALDGENEYTPIFLPWFTTSE
;
A
#
# COMPACT_ATOMS: atom_id res chain seq x y z
N ARG A 1 -9.09 -8.06 -0.30
CA ARG A 1 -7.96 -7.88 0.63
C ARG A 1 -7.01 -9.06 0.52
N ALA A 2 -5.69 -8.85 0.62
CA ALA A 2 -4.69 -9.89 0.54
C ALA A 2 -3.70 -9.81 1.71
N ILE A 3 -3.27 -10.98 2.19
CA ILE A 3 -2.16 -11.11 3.13
C ILE A 3 -1.11 -12.04 2.54
N ILE A 4 0.14 -11.57 2.47
CA ILE A 4 1.21 -12.23 1.73
C ILE A 4 2.34 -12.58 2.68
N LEU A 5 2.57 -13.87 2.89
CA LEU A 5 3.75 -14.38 3.55
C LEU A 5 4.78 -14.78 2.48
N LYS A 6 5.93 -14.17 2.49
CA LYS A 6 6.93 -14.29 1.42
C LYS A 6 8.33 -14.59 1.95
N ALA A 7 9.16 -15.16 1.11
CA ALA A 7 10.60 -15.11 1.29
C ALA A 7 11.17 -13.74 0.86
N ARG A 8 12.43 -13.48 1.17
CA ARG A 8 13.12 -12.26 0.74
C ARG A 8 13.33 -12.24 -0.78
N GLN A 9 13.44 -11.04 -1.35
CA GLN A 9 13.85 -10.78 -2.74
C GLN A 9 12.97 -11.39 -3.84
N GLN A 10 11.69 -11.66 -3.56
CA GLN A 10 10.74 -12.19 -4.55
C GLN A 10 9.99 -11.12 -5.37
N GLY A 11 10.44 -9.87 -5.32
CA GLY A 11 9.83 -8.78 -6.12
C GLY A 11 8.43 -8.33 -5.66
N ILE A 12 7.88 -8.88 -4.58
CA ILE A 12 6.51 -8.62 -4.13
C ILE A 12 6.31 -7.16 -3.77
N SER A 13 7.23 -6.55 -3.05
CA SER A 13 7.11 -5.13 -2.69
C SER A 13 7.11 -4.22 -3.93
N THR A 14 7.87 -4.60 -4.97
CA THR A 14 7.85 -3.92 -6.28
C THR A 14 6.50 -4.10 -6.98
N TYR A 15 5.97 -5.32 -6.99
CA TYR A 15 4.64 -5.60 -7.53
C TYR A 15 3.57 -4.78 -6.80
N CYS A 16 3.59 -4.78 -5.47
CA CYS A 16 2.63 -4.02 -4.65
C CYS A 16 2.73 -2.52 -4.93
N ALA A 17 3.94 -1.96 -5.00
CA ALA A 17 4.14 -0.55 -5.35
C ALA A 17 3.56 -0.21 -6.73
N GLY A 18 3.80 -1.06 -7.73
CA GLY A 18 3.21 -0.93 -9.06
C GLY A 18 1.68 -1.04 -9.05
N ARG A 19 1.14 -1.98 -8.29
CA ARG A 19 -0.31 -2.19 -8.12
C ARG A 19 -0.99 -0.99 -7.48
N VAL A 20 -0.44 -0.48 -6.38
CA VAL A 20 -0.96 0.70 -5.67
C VAL A 20 -0.89 1.93 -6.57
N PHE A 21 0.24 2.12 -7.26
CA PHE A 21 0.38 3.22 -8.22
C PHE A 21 -0.66 3.11 -9.34
N TRP A 22 -0.82 1.95 -9.95
CA TRP A 22 -1.80 1.70 -11.01
C TRP A 22 -3.21 2.07 -10.57
N LYS A 23 -3.62 1.61 -9.39
CA LYS A 23 -4.94 1.97 -8.84
C LYS A 23 -5.08 3.47 -8.57
N THR A 24 -4.05 4.10 -7.99
CA THR A 24 -4.04 5.55 -7.76
C THR A 24 -4.19 6.32 -9.06
N TYR A 25 -3.54 5.84 -10.12
CA TYR A 25 -3.53 6.48 -11.43
C TYR A 25 -4.87 6.32 -12.19
N PHE A 26 -5.54 5.18 -12.07
CA PHE A 26 -6.78 4.90 -12.80
C PHE A 26 -8.07 5.15 -12.00
N THR A 27 -7.99 5.33 -10.68
CA THR A 27 -9.17 5.54 -9.84
C THR A 27 -9.26 7.00 -9.40
N PRO A 28 -10.30 7.73 -9.83
CA PRO A 28 -10.54 9.09 -9.36
C PRO A 28 -10.70 9.14 -7.83
N HIS A 29 -10.17 10.19 -7.21
CA HIS A 29 -10.23 10.41 -5.77
C HIS A 29 -9.61 9.27 -4.91
N ALA A 30 -8.74 8.45 -5.51
CA ALA A 30 -8.03 7.42 -4.76
C ALA A 30 -7.14 8.04 -3.68
N ARG A 31 -7.18 7.46 -2.50
CA ARG A 31 -6.33 7.80 -1.36
C ARG A 31 -5.51 6.59 -1.01
N SER A 32 -4.29 6.56 -1.53
CA SER A 32 -3.38 5.44 -1.36
C SER A 32 -2.42 5.70 -0.21
N VAL A 33 -2.27 4.72 0.64
CA VAL A 33 -1.34 4.72 1.77
C VAL A 33 -0.35 3.58 1.60
N VAL A 34 0.92 3.90 1.73
CA VAL A 34 2.01 2.91 1.84
C VAL A 34 2.68 3.11 3.20
N MET A 35 2.88 2.02 3.91
CA MET A 35 3.52 2.05 5.23
C MET A 35 4.50 0.90 5.36
N ALA A 36 5.69 1.17 5.88
CA ALA A 36 6.70 0.17 6.18
C ALA A 36 7.26 0.33 7.60
N HIS A 37 8.02 -0.66 8.06
CA HIS A 37 8.53 -0.73 9.44
C HIS A 37 9.55 0.38 9.76
N ASP A 38 10.33 0.84 8.78
CA ASP A 38 11.33 1.89 8.95
C ASP A 38 11.30 2.91 7.80
N SER A 39 12.00 4.03 7.98
CA SER A 39 12.04 5.11 7.00
C SER A 39 12.75 4.73 5.71
N ALA A 40 13.83 3.95 5.79
CA ALA A 40 14.60 3.58 4.59
C ALA A 40 13.78 2.68 3.67
N THR A 41 13.08 1.68 4.22
CA THR A 41 12.16 0.82 3.47
C THR A 41 10.98 1.63 2.93
N SER A 42 10.42 2.53 3.73
CA SER A 42 9.34 3.43 3.30
C SER A 42 9.78 4.29 2.11
N ASP A 43 10.93 4.91 2.19
CA ASP A 43 11.48 5.75 1.12
C ASP A 43 11.79 4.94 -0.15
N ALA A 44 12.28 3.70 0.00
CA ALA A 44 12.52 2.81 -1.13
C ALA A 44 11.22 2.47 -1.89
N LEU A 45 10.16 2.11 -1.17
CA LEU A 45 8.83 1.84 -1.75
C LEU A 45 8.26 3.08 -2.46
N PHE A 46 8.41 4.25 -1.84
CA PHE A 46 7.94 5.50 -2.40
C PHE A 46 8.70 5.88 -3.68
N ASN A 47 10.01 5.66 -3.69
CA ASN A 47 10.84 5.90 -4.86
C ASN A 47 10.50 4.96 -6.03
N MET A 48 10.02 3.74 -5.78
CA MET A 48 9.52 2.87 -6.85
C MET A 48 8.36 3.54 -7.60
N SER A 49 7.38 4.08 -6.89
CA SER A 49 6.25 4.80 -7.50
C SER A 49 6.69 6.07 -8.23
N ARG A 50 7.63 6.82 -7.67
CA ARG A 50 8.23 7.98 -8.36
C ARG A 50 8.94 7.62 -9.64
N ASN A 51 9.68 6.51 -9.64
CA ASN A 51 10.38 6.02 -10.82
C ASN A 51 9.39 5.62 -11.93
N ILE A 52 8.23 5.04 -11.56
CA ILE A 52 7.16 4.78 -12.54
C ILE A 52 6.75 6.09 -13.20
N ILE A 53 6.41 7.13 -12.43
CA ILE A 53 5.98 8.44 -12.99
C ILE A 53 7.08 9.04 -13.87
N ARG A 54 8.34 9.01 -13.42
CA ARG A 54 9.46 9.60 -14.17
C ARG A 54 9.66 8.97 -15.54
N ASN A 55 9.48 7.65 -15.62
CA ASN A 55 9.71 6.86 -16.82
C ASN A 55 8.46 6.66 -17.69
N MET A 56 7.31 7.22 -17.30
CA MET A 56 6.11 7.19 -18.14
C MET A 56 6.30 8.06 -19.38
N ASP A 57 5.76 7.60 -20.50
CA ASP A 57 5.64 8.40 -21.71
C ASP A 57 4.86 9.70 -21.41
N SER A 58 5.27 10.79 -22.03
CA SER A 58 4.68 12.12 -21.82
C SER A 58 3.17 12.17 -22.05
N LEU A 59 2.66 11.34 -22.97
CA LEU A 59 1.23 11.23 -23.29
C LEU A 59 0.39 10.69 -22.12
N TYR A 60 0.99 9.80 -21.31
CA TYR A 60 0.32 9.15 -20.19
C TYR A 60 0.73 9.71 -18.84
N LYS A 61 1.70 10.59 -18.80
CA LYS A 61 2.23 11.14 -17.55
C LYS A 61 1.16 11.93 -16.80
N PRO A 62 0.92 11.64 -15.50
CA PRO A 62 -0.03 12.42 -14.73
C PRO A 62 0.49 13.83 -14.48
N THR A 63 -0.43 14.78 -14.30
CA THR A 63 -0.08 16.09 -13.74
C THR A 63 0.18 15.94 -12.25
N GLU A 64 1.40 16.21 -11.82
CA GLU A 64 1.76 16.25 -10.40
C GLU A 64 1.37 17.63 -9.83
N LEU A 65 0.33 17.66 -8.99
CA LEU A 65 -0.14 18.87 -8.31
C LEU A 65 0.63 19.15 -7.03
N ARG A 66 1.14 18.10 -6.41
CA ARG A 66 2.03 18.13 -5.25
C ARG A 66 2.95 16.93 -5.29
N SER A 67 4.22 17.16 -5.03
CA SER A 67 5.21 16.10 -4.89
C SER A 67 6.25 16.50 -3.86
N ASN A 68 6.27 15.82 -2.73
CA ASN A 68 7.22 16.04 -1.64
C ASN A 68 7.75 14.70 -1.10
N ALA A 69 8.53 14.70 -0.04
CA ALA A 69 9.16 13.50 0.50
C ALA A 69 8.17 12.39 0.92
N LYS A 70 6.93 12.72 1.24
CA LYS A 70 5.95 11.79 1.81
C LYS A 70 4.60 11.75 1.09
N GLU A 71 4.40 12.60 0.07
CA GLU A 71 3.12 12.69 -0.62
C GLU A 71 3.32 13.02 -2.10
N ILE A 72 2.56 12.34 -2.94
CA ILE A 72 2.35 12.70 -4.34
C ILE A 72 0.85 12.87 -4.53
N VAL A 73 0.44 14.01 -5.09
CA VAL A 73 -0.94 14.27 -5.51
C VAL A 73 -0.93 14.43 -7.02
N ILE A 74 -1.72 13.61 -7.69
CA ILE A 74 -1.76 13.55 -9.15
C ILE A 74 -3.17 13.74 -9.69
N SER A 75 -3.26 14.28 -10.91
CA SER A 75 -4.42 14.17 -11.76
C SER A 75 -4.05 13.40 -13.02
N SER A 76 -4.70 12.26 -13.22
CA SER A 76 -4.44 11.40 -14.38
C SER A 76 -5.02 12.01 -15.66
N PRO A 77 -4.36 11.87 -16.83
CA PRO A 77 -4.93 12.25 -18.11
C PRO A 77 -6.23 11.50 -18.43
N HIS A 78 -6.42 10.30 -17.86
CA HIS A 78 -7.63 9.49 -18.03
C HIS A 78 -8.84 9.99 -17.23
N PHE A 79 -8.65 10.89 -16.26
CA PHE A 79 -9.74 11.42 -15.48
C PHE A 79 -10.58 12.38 -16.33
N LYS A 80 -11.91 12.18 -16.32
CA LYS A 80 -12.86 13.10 -16.93
C LYS A 80 -13.06 14.29 -16.00
N LYS A 81 -13.26 15.47 -16.58
CA LYS A 81 -13.67 16.65 -15.83
C LYS A 81 -15.06 16.45 -15.25
N ASP A 82 -15.28 16.97 -14.07
CA ASP A 82 -16.58 16.99 -13.42
C ASP A 82 -17.47 18.12 -13.98
N ALA A 83 -18.64 18.33 -13.37
CA ALA A 83 -19.59 19.38 -13.76
C ALA A 83 -19.04 20.81 -13.58
N THR A 84 -18.01 21.00 -12.73
CA THR A 84 -17.34 22.27 -12.52
C THR A 84 -16.20 22.52 -13.52
N GLY A 85 -15.89 21.53 -14.35
CA GLY A 85 -14.76 21.59 -15.29
C GLY A 85 -13.43 21.18 -14.69
N GLU A 86 -13.41 20.74 -13.44
CA GLU A 86 -12.20 20.29 -12.75
C GLU A 86 -11.96 18.79 -12.93
N LYS A 87 -10.69 18.40 -12.96
CA LYS A 87 -10.31 16.98 -12.96
C LYS A 87 -10.16 16.48 -11.54
N PRO A 88 -10.64 15.25 -11.24
CA PRO A 88 -10.37 14.60 -9.97
C PRO A 88 -8.87 14.49 -9.69
N VAL A 89 -8.55 14.44 -8.42
CA VAL A 89 -7.18 14.22 -7.95
C VAL A 89 -7.11 12.98 -7.09
N SER A 90 -5.99 12.30 -7.16
CA SER A 90 -5.68 11.14 -6.31
C SER A 90 -4.39 11.38 -5.55
N SER A 91 -4.27 10.81 -4.36
CA SER A 91 -3.11 11.00 -3.51
C SER A 91 -2.44 9.66 -3.19
N TYR A 92 -1.12 9.70 -3.09
CA TYR A 92 -0.27 8.59 -2.67
C TYR A 92 0.57 9.08 -1.50
N ARG A 93 0.36 8.52 -0.31
CA ARG A 93 1.00 8.95 0.92
C ARG A 93 1.85 7.86 1.52
N LEU A 94 3.00 8.28 2.04
CA LEU A 94 3.97 7.43 2.71
C LEU A 94 3.90 7.64 4.22
N TYR A 95 3.89 6.53 4.95
CA TYR A 95 4.02 6.51 6.40
C TYR A 95 5.09 5.53 6.84
N THR A 96 5.60 5.73 8.05
CA THR A 96 6.49 4.78 8.73
C THR A 96 5.80 4.32 10.01
N ALA A 97 5.85 3.02 10.29
CA ALA A 97 5.24 2.40 11.47
C ALA A 97 6.08 2.64 12.74
N GLY A 98 6.46 3.91 12.97
CA GLY A 98 7.35 4.31 14.08
C GLY A 98 6.63 4.77 15.35
N SER A 99 5.31 4.95 15.31
CA SER A 99 4.50 5.34 16.47
C SER A 99 3.13 4.69 16.43
N PRO A 100 2.47 4.50 17.59
CA PRO A 100 1.11 3.94 17.65
C PRO A 100 0.04 4.75 16.91
N GLU A 101 0.34 6.01 16.61
CA GLU A 101 -0.56 6.94 15.89
C GLU A 101 -0.29 6.98 14.38
N ALA A 102 0.68 6.21 13.89
CA ALA A 102 1.02 6.20 12.47
C ALA A 102 -0.22 5.83 11.62
N GLY A 103 -0.54 6.66 10.65
CA GLY A 103 -1.68 6.46 9.76
C GLY A 103 -3.06 6.80 10.32
N ARG A 104 -3.18 7.19 11.60
CA ARG A 104 -4.45 7.64 12.17
C ARG A 104 -5.01 8.86 11.45
N GLY A 105 -6.35 8.92 11.36
CA GLY A 105 -7.03 10.04 10.68
C GLY A 105 -6.97 9.98 9.15
N THR A 106 -6.36 8.93 8.59
CA THR A 106 -6.43 8.69 7.16
C THR A 106 -7.65 7.83 6.82
N THR A 107 -8.21 8.05 5.64
CA THR A 107 -9.32 7.24 5.11
C THR A 107 -8.88 6.64 3.77
N PRO A 108 -7.95 5.66 3.79
CA PRO A 108 -7.41 5.13 2.56
C PRO A 108 -8.46 4.28 1.82
N THR A 109 -8.44 4.39 0.51
CA THR A 109 -9.14 3.46 -0.38
C THR A 109 -8.21 2.34 -0.86
N ILE A 110 -6.90 2.57 -0.75
CA ILE A 110 -5.88 1.59 -1.09
C ILE A 110 -4.79 1.67 -0.03
N ALA A 111 -4.42 0.53 0.57
CA ALA A 111 -3.36 0.44 1.55
C ALA A 111 -2.39 -0.70 1.22
N HIS A 112 -1.10 -0.39 1.22
CA HIS A 112 -0.01 -1.36 1.16
C HIS A 112 0.82 -1.25 2.43
N LEU A 113 0.81 -2.29 3.23
CA LEU A 113 1.50 -2.38 4.50
C LEU A 113 2.59 -3.43 4.39
N SER A 114 3.84 -2.98 4.47
CA SER A 114 5.03 -3.78 4.18
C SER A 114 5.80 -4.13 5.44
N GLU A 115 6.27 -5.37 5.51
CA GLU A 115 7.07 -5.93 6.60
C GLU A 115 6.39 -5.81 7.99
N ILE A 116 5.08 -6.09 8.04
CA ILE A 116 4.24 -5.89 9.24
C ILE A 116 4.75 -6.73 10.42
N ALA A 117 5.25 -7.94 10.18
CA ALA A 117 5.77 -8.79 11.25
C ALA A 117 6.94 -8.17 12.04
N PHE A 118 7.53 -7.07 11.53
CA PHE A 118 8.61 -6.32 12.18
C PHE A 118 8.15 -5.00 12.81
N TRP A 119 6.86 -4.68 12.75
CA TRP A 119 6.37 -3.43 13.31
C TRP A 119 6.37 -3.45 14.83
N GLN A 120 6.81 -2.34 15.42
CA GLN A 120 6.51 -2.06 16.82
C GLN A 120 5.08 -1.53 16.91
N HIS A 121 4.33 -2.01 17.90
CA HIS A 121 2.93 -1.59 18.11
C HIS A 121 1.98 -1.94 16.94
N ASP A 122 2.26 -3.03 16.23
CA ASP A 122 1.51 -3.49 15.04
C ASP A 122 -0.01 -3.51 15.28
N GLU A 123 -0.47 -4.11 16.39
CA GLU A 123 -1.90 -4.16 16.77
C GLU A 123 -2.55 -2.77 16.81
N LYS A 124 -1.92 -1.80 17.49
CA LYS A 124 -2.48 -0.45 17.65
C LYS A 124 -2.48 0.33 16.34
N ILE A 125 -1.44 0.19 15.55
CA ILE A 125 -1.31 0.85 14.24
C ILE A 125 -2.37 0.29 13.30
N LEU A 126 -2.48 -1.04 13.20
CA LEU A 126 -3.45 -1.69 12.32
C LEU A 126 -4.89 -1.39 12.74
N ALA A 127 -5.20 -1.45 14.04
CA ALA A 127 -6.52 -1.08 14.53
C ALA A 127 -6.89 0.38 14.19
N GLY A 128 -5.96 1.32 14.37
CA GLY A 128 -6.17 2.73 14.03
C GLY A 128 -6.33 2.97 12.52
N LEU A 129 -5.57 2.26 11.68
CA LEU A 129 -5.65 2.38 10.24
C LEU A 129 -6.93 1.74 9.68
N PHE A 130 -7.28 0.54 10.15
CA PHE A 130 -8.46 -0.19 9.66
C PHE A 130 -9.78 0.50 10.00
N GLN A 131 -9.87 1.25 11.09
CA GLN A 131 -11.03 2.10 11.37
C GLN A 131 -11.29 3.15 10.27
N GLY A 132 -10.25 3.59 9.57
CA GLY A 132 -10.36 4.55 8.47
C GLY A 132 -10.58 3.91 7.09
N ILE A 133 -10.38 2.61 6.95
CA ILE A 133 -10.52 1.93 5.67
C ILE A 133 -12.00 1.64 5.38
N SER A 134 -12.48 2.13 4.25
CA SER A 134 -13.84 1.89 3.80
C SER A 134 -14.02 0.42 3.37
N GLU A 135 -15.20 -0.14 3.63
CA GLU A 135 -15.63 -1.44 3.08
C GLU A 135 -16.25 -1.31 1.68
N ALA A 136 -16.25 -0.11 1.11
CA ALA A 136 -16.81 0.14 -0.20
C ALA A 136 -16.14 -0.70 -1.31
N PRO A 137 -16.88 -1.11 -2.33
CA PRO A 137 -16.32 -1.81 -3.48
C PRO A 137 -15.15 -1.02 -4.09
N GLY A 138 -14.08 -1.72 -4.43
CA GLY A 138 -12.86 -1.11 -4.98
C GLY A 138 -11.80 -0.75 -3.95
N THR A 139 -12.10 -0.80 -2.64
CA THR A 139 -11.09 -0.69 -1.58
C THR A 139 -10.17 -1.91 -1.63
N GLU A 140 -8.86 -1.65 -1.51
CA GLU A 140 -7.85 -2.69 -1.56
C GLU A 140 -6.86 -2.56 -0.41
N VAL A 141 -6.62 -3.66 0.29
CA VAL A 141 -5.63 -3.74 1.37
C VAL A 141 -4.69 -4.89 1.08
N ILE A 142 -3.41 -4.60 1.04
CA ILE A 142 -2.34 -5.57 0.85
C ILE A 142 -1.44 -5.52 2.08
N LEU A 143 -1.41 -6.62 2.81
CA LEU A 143 -0.51 -6.87 3.91
C LEU A 143 0.60 -7.79 3.43
N GLU A 144 1.87 -7.44 3.63
CA GLU A 144 2.95 -8.34 3.24
C GLU A 144 4.09 -8.32 4.25
N SER A 145 4.67 -9.49 4.48
CA SER A 145 5.85 -9.62 5.34
C SER A 145 6.62 -10.91 5.04
N THR A 146 7.90 -10.87 5.40
CA THR A 146 8.64 -12.10 5.70
C THR A 146 8.25 -12.59 7.10
N ALA A 147 8.49 -13.87 7.40
CA ALA A 147 8.21 -14.43 8.71
C ALA A 147 9.12 -13.81 9.80
N ASN A 148 8.54 -13.54 10.96
CA ASN A 148 9.27 -13.09 12.15
C ASN A 148 8.74 -13.81 13.40
N GLY A 149 8.85 -15.14 13.42
CA GLY A 149 8.31 -16.00 14.48
C GLY A 149 6.80 -16.21 14.37
N ALA A 150 6.24 -16.95 15.34
CA ALA A 150 4.83 -17.30 15.43
C ALA A 150 4.11 -16.39 16.45
N GLN A 151 4.24 -15.09 16.31
CA GLN A 151 3.66 -14.07 17.21
C GLN A 151 3.37 -12.77 16.48
N GLY A 152 2.67 -11.85 17.15
CA GLY A 152 2.30 -10.54 16.62
C GLY A 152 1.06 -10.59 15.73
N GLU A 153 0.62 -9.39 15.32
CA GLU A 153 -0.63 -9.22 14.62
C GLU A 153 -0.61 -9.79 13.20
N PHE A 154 0.55 -9.71 12.52
CA PHE A 154 0.69 -10.32 11.19
C PHE A 154 0.48 -11.85 11.25
N TYR A 155 1.08 -12.53 12.24
CA TYR A 155 0.89 -13.98 12.42
C TYR A 155 -0.57 -14.32 12.74
N ARG A 156 -1.22 -13.56 13.62
CA ARG A 156 -2.64 -13.74 13.96
C ARG A 156 -3.54 -13.59 12.74
N LEU A 157 -3.35 -12.55 11.95
CA LEU A 157 -4.11 -12.30 10.73
C LEU A 157 -3.84 -13.35 9.65
N TRP A 158 -2.59 -13.80 9.53
CA TRP A 158 -2.20 -14.87 8.61
C TRP A 158 -2.90 -16.20 8.97
N ARG A 159 -2.87 -16.57 10.24
CA ARG A 159 -3.57 -17.78 10.72
C ARG A 159 -5.07 -17.69 10.48
N GLY A 160 -5.69 -16.60 10.87
CA GLY A 160 -7.12 -16.38 10.63
C GLY A 160 -7.50 -16.41 9.14
N ALA A 161 -6.61 -15.96 8.25
CA ALA A 161 -6.82 -16.05 6.81
C ALA A 161 -6.76 -17.50 6.30
N LEU A 162 -5.84 -18.33 6.82
CA LEU A 162 -5.77 -19.75 6.48
C LEU A 162 -6.98 -20.53 6.98
N ASP A 163 -7.48 -20.18 8.15
CA ASP A 163 -8.61 -20.85 8.80
C ASP A 163 -9.98 -20.29 8.32
N GLY A 164 -9.98 -19.26 7.45
CA GLY A 164 -11.18 -18.62 6.91
C GLY A 164 -11.93 -17.73 7.93
N GLU A 165 -11.25 -17.30 8.98
CA GLU A 165 -11.81 -16.50 10.08
C GLU A 165 -11.76 -14.99 9.81
N ASN A 166 -11.14 -14.55 8.72
CA ASN A 166 -11.09 -13.16 8.31
C ASN A 166 -11.21 -13.01 6.78
N GLU A 167 -11.30 -11.79 6.30
CA GLU A 167 -11.56 -11.44 4.90
C GLU A 167 -10.32 -11.44 3.99
N TYR A 168 -9.14 -11.77 4.51
CA TYR A 168 -7.91 -11.78 3.72
C TYR A 168 -7.75 -13.07 2.92
N THR A 169 -7.37 -12.92 1.66
CA THR A 169 -6.88 -14.04 0.85
C THR A 169 -5.42 -14.28 1.20
N PRO A 170 -5.06 -15.46 1.76
CA PRO A 170 -3.67 -15.76 2.08
C PRO A 170 -2.91 -16.16 0.82
N ILE A 171 -1.72 -15.60 0.64
CA ILE A 171 -0.80 -15.90 -0.46
C ILE A 171 0.56 -16.25 0.15
N PHE A 172 1.00 -17.50 -0.06
CA PHE A 172 2.31 -17.95 0.39
C PHE A 172 3.29 -18.05 -0.77
N LEU A 173 4.43 -17.39 -0.62
CA LEU A 173 5.52 -17.39 -1.60
C LEU A 173 6.80 -17.90 -0.93
N PRO A 174 7.06 -19.22 -0.98
CA PRO A 174 8.25 -19.81 -0.36
C PRO A 174 9.50 -19.51 -1.19
N TRP A 175 10.67 -19.54 -0.54
CA TRP A 175 11.95 -19.22 -1.15
C TRP A 175 12.31 -20.10 -2.38
N PHE A 176 11.83 -21.32 -2.41
CA PHE A 176 12.15 -22.29 -3.48
C PHE A 176 11.31 -22.12 -4.75
N THR A 177 10.43 -21.11 -4.82
CA THR A 177 9.65 -20.81 -6.03
C THR A 177 10.36 -19.83 -6.95
N THR A 178 11.44 -19.18 -6.51
CA THR A 178 12.30 -18.37 -7.36
C THR A 178 13.39 -19.26 -7.95
N SER A 179 13.40 -19.39 -9.28
CA SER A 179 14.58 -19.87 -9.99
C SER A 179 15.71 -18.83 -9.81
N GLU A 180 16.82 -19.24 -9.24
CA GLU A 180 18.06 -18.46 -9.26
C GLU A 180 18.51 -18.18 -10.71
#